data_2d09d2bff3347350773521426469cbda
#
_entry.id   2d09d2bff3347350773521426469cbda
#
_cell.length_a   1.000
_cell.length_b   1.000
_cell.length_c   1.000
_cell.angle_alpha   90.00
_cell.angle_beta   90.00
_cell.angle_gamma   90.00
#
_symmetry.space_group_name_H-M   'P 1'
#
loop_
_entity.id
_entity.type
_entity.pdbx_description
1 polymer ?
#
loop_
_entity_poly.entity_id
_entity_poly.type
_entity_poly.pdbx_seq_one_letter_code
_entity_poly.pdbx_strand_id
1 'polypeptide(L)'
;MQTFNNKTFNCVGINNTISILRSNRFQIVKVLIIKNSKADKDRGLNSALNLINRDLVQKVSDKKLLSNFKTQGVSITFSGDLISDEFSDFEKNEDLCLLVLDRVEDPQNFGQIIRTAECAGIDGIIYSRHHSAPLNETVLQVSQGAFVNMKFYEVTNIRNELNKLKKNNFWIVGLENSIDAKPWYSIEYSDRTAIVVGSEGRGIRKKVLETCDFIATIPMQGITNSLNVGAATSAIVFESLRQKLEKK
;
A
#
# COMPACT_ATOMS: atom_id res chain seq x y z
N MET A 1 13.82 -17.28 -20.03
CA MET A 1 14.37 -17.21 -18.66
C MET A 1 14.19 -15.78 -18.18
N GLN A 2 13.14 -15.51 -17.39
CA GLN A 2 12.98 -14.21 -16.73
C GLN A 2 14.07 -14.08 -15.69
N THR A 3 14.95 -13.10 -15.86
CA THR A 3 15.91 -12.69 -14.83
C THR A 3 15.13 -12.04 -13.71
N PHE A 4 14.79 -12.82 -12.68
CA PHE A 4 14.27 -12.29 -11.42
C PHE A 4 15.33 -11.34 -10.86
N ASN A 5 15.01 -10.08 -10.82
CA ASN A 5 15.80 -9.08 -10.13
C ASN A 5 15.60 -9.37 -8.62
N ASN A 6 16.39 -10.30 -8.07
CA ASN A 6 16.26 -10.83 -6.70
C ASN A 6 16.59 -9.75 -5.66
N LYS A 7 15.75 -8.73 -5.59
CA LYS A 7 15.84 -7.74 -4.53
C LYS A 7 15.47 -8.40 -3.20
N THR A 8 16.38 -8.34 -2.24
CA THR A 8 16.19 -8.87 -0.90
C THR A 8 15.69 -7.78 0.03
N PHE A 9 14.71 -8.12 0.85
CA PHE A 9 14.10 -7.22 1.83
C PHE A 9 14.16 -7.83 3.21
N ASN A 10 14.22 -6.97 4.23
CA ASN A 10 14.15 -7.37 5.62
C ASN A 10 12.97 -6.68 6.31
N CYS A 11 12.11 -7.46 6.95
CA CYS A 11 11.00 -6.97 7.74
C CYS A 11 11.06 -7.52 9.16
N VAL A 12 10.52 -6.77 10.11
CA VAL A 12 10.46 -7.17 11.51
C VAL A 12 9.01 -7.16 12.03
N GLY A 13 8.78 -7.91 13.11
CA GLY A 13 7.48 -7.99 13.76
C GLY A 13 6.62 -9.17 13.31
N ILE A 14 5.75 -9.59 14.20
CA ILE A 14 4.96 -10.82 14.08
C ILE A 14 4.03 -10.75 12.87
N ASN A 15 3.28 -9.66 12.70
CA ASN A 15 2.30 -9.53 11.62
C ASN A 15 2.96 -9.58 10.23
N ASN A 16 4.04 -8.80 10.02
CA ASN A 16 4.79 -8.84 8.77
C ASN A 16 5.26 -10.27 8.46
N THR A 17 5.87 -10.92 9.44
CA THR A 17 6.41 -12.28 9.27
C THR A 17 5.31 -13.28 8.92
N ILE A 18 4.18 -13.27 9.62
CA ILE A 18 3.04 -14.16 9.34
C ILE A 18 2.48 -13.94 7.94
N SER A 19 2.27 -12.67 7.55
CA SER A 19 1.73 -12.34 6.22
C SER A 19 2.65 -12.82 5.10
N ILE A 20 3.96 -12.56 5.22
CA ILE A 20 4.97 -13.00 4.24
C ILE A 20 4.98 -14.53 4.13
N LEU A 21 5.03 -15.25 5.26
CA LEU A 21 5.08 -16.72 5.28
C LEU A 21 3.83 -17.37 4.67
N ARG A 22 2.65 -16.78 4.87
CA ARG A 22 1.37 -17.33 4.38
C ARG A 22 1.09 -17.04 2.90
N SER A 23 1.75 -16.03 2.34
CA SER A 23 1.43 -15.58 0.98
C SER A 23 1.90 -16.52 -0.13
N ASN A 24 2.91 -17.36 0.13
CA ASN A 24 3.63 -18.15 -0.88
C ASN A 24 4.17 -17.33 -2.08
N ARG A 25 4.19 -15.98 -1.94
CA ARG A 25 4.58 -15.05 -3.00
C ARG A 25 6.08 -14.84 -3.07
N PHE A 26 6.77 -15.02 -1.93
CA PHE A 26 8.16 -14.64 -1.77
C PHE A 26 9.04 -15.84 -1.44
N GLN A 27 10.28 -15.81 -1.90
CA GLN A 27 11.30 -16.77 -1.48
C GLN A 27 11.82 -16.35 -0.11
N ILE A 28 11.64 -17.19 0.90
CA ILE A 28 12.15 -16.94 2.24
C ILE A 28 13.64 -17.27 2.28
N VAL A 29 14.46 -16.31 2.72
CA VAL A 29 15.89 -16.46 2.87
C VAL A 29 16.24 -16.88 4.30
N LYS A 30 15.62 -16.21 5.30
CA LYS A 30 15.93 -16.44 6.71
C LYS A 30 14.86 -15.87 7.64
N VAL A 31 14.61 -16.57 8.75
CA VAL A 31 13.82 -16.06 9.87
C VAL A 31 14.65 -16.13 11.15
N LEU A 32 14.79 -15.00 11.84
CA LEU A 32 15.46 -14.91 13.13
C LEU A 32 14.43 -14.69 14.23
N ILE A 33 14.49 -15.51 15.28
CA ILE A 33 13.59 -15.39 16.45
C ILE A 33 14.43 -15.30 17.72
N ILE A 34 14.17 -14.29 18.54
CA ILE A 34 14.77 -14.18 19.86
C ILE A 34 14.11 -15.18 20.81
N LYS A 35 14.89 -16.04 21.42
CA LYS A 35 14.40 -17.01 22.42
C LYS A 35 13.67 -16.29 23.58
N ASN A 36 12.56 -16.87 24.00
CA ASN A 36 11.71 -16.35 25.08
C ASN A 36 11.06 -14.98 24.80
N SER A 37 11.13 -14.47 23.57
CA SER A 37 10.45 -13.23 23.15
C SER A 37 8.94 -13.43 22.99
N LYS A 38 8.21 -12.33 22.68
CA LYS A 38 6.81 -12.39 22.31
C LYS A 38 6.61 -13.25 21.05
N ALA A 39 7.48 -13.11 20.06
CA ALA A 39 7.43 -13.87 18.81
C ALA A 39 7.64 -15.38 19.04
N ASP A 40 8.58 -15.77 19.88
CA ASP A 40 8.86 -17.18 20.18
C ASP A 40 7.65 -17.92 20.81
N LYS A 41 6.80 -17.16 21.51
CA LYS A 41 5.58 -17.69 22.19
C LYS A 41 4.32 -17.49 21.37
N ASP A 42 4.38 -16.81 20.24
CA ASP A 42 3.20 -16.49 19.41
C ASP A 42 2.72 -17.73 18.65
N ARG A 43 1.46 -18.11 18.90
CA ARG A 43 0.87 -19.32 18.28
C ARG A 43 0.66 -19.18 16.76
N GLY A 44 0.26 -17.97 16.32
CA GLY A 44 0.03 -17.69 14.89
C GLY A 44 1.33 -17.74 14.09
N LEU A 45 2.41 -17.15 14.64
CA LEU A 45 3.73 -17.22 14.04
C LEU A 45 4.26 -18.66 14.00
N ASN A 46 4.17 -19.39 15.12
CA ASN A 46 4.62 -20.78 15.18
C ASN A 46 3.87 -21.66 14.16
N SER A 47 2.57 -21.45 13.96
CA SER A 47 1.81 -22.10 12.90
C SER A 47 2.31 -21.77 11.50
N ALA A 48 2.58 -20.48 11.23
CA ALA A 48 3.08 -20.03 9.94
C ALA A 48 4.50 -20.53 9.62
N LEU A 49 5.36 -20.69 10.63
CA LEU A 49 6.70 -21.24 10.46
C LEU A 49 6.72 -22.71 10.00
N ASN A 50 5.64 -23.46 10.21
CA ASN A 50 5.53 -24.83 9.69
C ASN A 50 5.35 -24.88 8.16
N LEU A 51 5.11 -23.75 7.50
CA LEU A 51 4.96 -23.66 6.04
C LEU A 51 6.30 -23.61 5.30
N ILE A 52 7.41 -23.42 6.02
CA ILE A 52 8.75 -23.30 5.43
C ILE A 52 9.72 -24.34 5.98
N ASN A 53 10.86 -24.51 5.28
CA ASN A 53 11.93 -25.39 5.77
C ASN A 53 12.47 -24.85 7.12
N ARG A 54 12.59 -25.73 8.11
CA ARG A 54 13.08 -25.42 9.45
C ARG A 54 14.51 -24.90 9.47
N ASP A 55 15.34 -25.26 8.49
CA ASP A 55 16.72 -24.79 8.37
C ASP A 55 16.81 -23.27 8.14
N LEU A 56 15.74 -22.67 7.62
CA LEU A 56 15.65 -21.22 7.43
C LEU A 56 15.33 -20.46 8.74
N VAL A 57 14.94 -21.18 9.82
CA VAL A 57 14.52 -20.58 11.09
C VAL A 57 15.62 -20.71 12.13
N GLN A 58 16.14 -19.59 12.59
CA GLN A 58 17.20 -19.55 13.60
C GLN A 58 16.70 -18.90 14.89
N LYS A 59 16.77 -19.63 16.01
CA LYS A 59 16.49 -19.10 17.35
C LYS A 59 17.78 -18.61 18.00
N VAL A 60 17.85 -17.32 18.29
CA VAL A 60 19.02 -16.64 18.84
C VAL A 60 18.77 -16.14 20.25
N SER A 61 19.79 -16.13 21.09
CA SER A 61 19.69 -15.62 22.47
C SER A 61 20.07 -14.13 22.58
N ASP A 62 20.85 -13.62 21.61
CA ASP A 62 21.32 -12.24 21.63
C ASP A 62 20.24 -11.26 21.14
N LYS A 63 19.76 -10.43 22.06
CA LYS A 63 18.79 -9.35 21.76
C LYS A 63 19.39 -8.23 20.89
N LYS A 64 20.72 -8.07 20.90
CA LYS A 64 21.38 -7.00 20.11
C LYS A 64 21.24 -7.19 18.61
N LEU A 65 21.07 -8.43 18.13
CA LEU A 65 20.87 -8.72 16.71
C LEU A 65 19.61 -8.11 16.12
N LEU A 66 18.64 -7.73 16.96
CA LEU A 66 17.39 -7.12 16.55
C LEU A 66 17.10 -5.82 17.33
N SER A 67 18.13 -5.20 17.93
CA SER A 67 17.99 -4.08 18.88
C SER A 67 17.50 -2.77 18.24
N ASN A 68 17.67 -2.60 16.94
CA ASN A 68 17.40 -1.33 16.25
C ASN A 68 15.92 -1.10 15.90
N PHE A 69 15.03 -2.06 16.15
CA PHE A 69 13.62 -1.97 15.81
C PHE A 69 12.74 -2.52 16.94
N LYS A 70 11.49 -2.04 17.03
CA LYS A 70 10.45 -2.67 17.86
C LYS A 70 10.04 -4.02 17.23
N THR A 71 10.93 -5.00 17.25
CA THR A 71 10.87 -6.24 16.48
C THR A 71 9.89 -7.28 17.00
N GLN A 72 9.38 -7.07 18.21
CA GLN A 72 8.63 -8.11 18.94
C GLN A 72 9.40 -9.44 19.07
N GLY A 73 10.68 -9.45 18.69
CA GLY A 73 11.59 -10.60 18.75
C GLY A 73 11.63 -11.45 17.49
N VAL A 74 11.22 -10.94 16.32
CA VAL A 74 11.33 -11.64 15.03
C VAL A 74 11.74 -10.69 13.92
N SER A 75 12.58 -11.23 13.01
CA SER A 75 12.93 -10.64 11.72
C SER A 75 12.83 -11.70 10.64
N ILE A 76 12.35 -11.32 9.47
CA ILE A 76 12.28 -12.15 8.27
C ILE A 76 13.01 -11.47 7.11
N THR A 77 13.87 -12.23 6.44
CA THR A 77 14.52 -11.83 5.20
C THR A 77 13.92 -12.65 4.06
N PHE A 78 13.48 -11.98 3.02
CA PHE A 78 12.84 -12.59 1.87
C PHE A 78 13.25 -11.91 0.57
N SER A 79 13.07 -12.57 -0.56
CA SER A 79 13.32 -12.01 -1.89
C SER A 79 12.10 -12.22 -2.80
N GLY A 80 11.95 -11.34 -3.77
CA GLY A 80 10.89 -11.38 -4.77
C GLY A 80 10.53 -10.00 -5.30
N ASP A 81 9.67 -9.98 -6.32
CA ASP A 81 9.21 -8.74 -6.94
C ASP A 81 7.98 -8.20 -6.23
N LEU A 82 8.07 -6.93 -5.83
CA LEU A 82 6.96 -6.19 -5.24
C LEU A 82 6.15 -5.45 -6.32
N ILE A 83 6.82 -5.02 -7.39
CA ILE A 83 6.23 -4.20 -8.46
C ILE A 83 5.68 -5.14 -9.52
N SER A 84 4.45 -4.87 -9.94
CA SER A 84 3.79 -5.58 -11.04
C SER A 84 4.10 -4.88 -12.37
N ASP A 85 4.47 -5.66 -13.39
CA ASP A 85 4.92 -5.11 -14.68
C ASP A 85 3.76 -4.66 -15.57
N GLU A 86 2.55 -5.22 -15.42
CA GLU A 86 1.44 -4.97 -16.32
C GLU A 86 0.09 -4.74 -15.62
N PHE A 87 -0.70 -3.85 -16.21
CA PHE A 87 -2.11 -3.63 -15.90
C PHE A 87 -3.04 -4.69 -16.53
N SER A 88 -2.51 -5.82 -16.99
CA SER A 88 -3.22 -6.84 -17.76
C SER A 88 -4.44 -7.46 -17.07
N ASP A 89 -4.49 -7.37 -15.74
CA ASP A 89 -5.59 -7.94 -14.95
C ASP A 89 -6.86 -7.07 -14.94
N PHE A 90 -6.80 -5.84 -15.50
CA PHE A 90 -7.93 -4.92 -15.49
C PHE A 90 -8.98 -5.20 -16.58
N GLU A 91 -8.66 -6.04 -17.56
CA GLU A 91 -9.57 -6.30 -18.68
C GLU A 91 -10.79 -7.13 -18.27
N LYS A 92 -10.70 -7.90 -17.19
CA LYS A 92 -11.70 -8.90 -16.82
C LYS A 92 -12.68 -8.49 -15.70
N ASN A 93 -12.36 -7.45 -14.92
CA ASN A 93 -13.18 -7.04 -13.79
C ASN A 93 -13.89 -5.72 -14.07
N GLU A 94 -15.21 -5.71 -13.92
CA GLU A 94 -16.04 -4.51 -14.13
C GLU A 94 -15.97 -3.53 -12.96
N ASP A 95 -15.69 -3.99 -11.75
CA ASP A 95 -15.64 -3.18 -10.52
C ASP A 95 -14.22 -3.17 -9.94
N LEU A 96 -13.44 -2.16 -10.28
CA LEU A 96 -12.05 -1.98 -9.84
C LEU A 96 -11.84 -0.62 -9.19
N CYS A 97 -11.16 -0.59 -8.05
CA CYS A 97 -10.73 0.65 -7.41
C CYS A 97 -9.20 0.70 -7.29
N LEU A 98 -8.59 1.69 -7.93
CA LEU A 98 -7.17 1.94 -7.86
C LEU A 98 -6.87 3.18 -7.02
N LEU A 99 -5.76 3.16 -6.30
CA LEU A 99 -5.25 4.32 -5.60
C LEU A 99 -4.00 4.85 -6.32
N VAL A 100 -3.97 6.15 -6.60
CA VAL A 100 -2.87 6.80 -7.33
C VAL A 100 -2.21 7.82 -6.41
N LEU A 101 -0.92 7.64 -6.15
CA LEU A 101 -0.13 8.48 -5.25
C LEU A 101 0.71 9.46 -6.06
N ASP A 102 0.34 10.75 -6.04
CA ASP A 102 1.10 11.80 -6.71
C ASP A 102 2.09 12.46 -5.74
N ARG A 103 3.33 11.97 -5.70
CA ARG A 103 4.44 12.49 -4.88
C ARG A 103 4.23 12.35 -3.37
N VAL A 104 3.80 11.21 -2.91
CA VAL A 104 3.82 10.86 -1.48
C VAL A 104 5.27 10.49 -1.11
N GLU A 105 5.99 11.41 -0.49
CA GLU A 105 7.44 11.32 -0.26
C GLU A 105 7.80 10.67 1.08
N ASP A 106 6.89 10.71 2.07
CA ASP A 106 7.13 10.12 3.39
C ASP A 106 6.85 8.62 3.39
N PRO A 107 7.86 7.77 3.71
CA PRO A 107 7.67 6.32 3.82
C PRO A 107 6.65 5.90 4.89
N GLN A 108 6.48 6.68 5.97
CA GLN A 108 5.49 6.40 7.00
C GLN A 108 4.08 6.54 6.45
N ASN A 109 3.81 7.62 5.71
CA ASN A 109 2.53 7.84 5.06
C ASN A 109 2.25 6.78 4.00
N PHE A 110 3.24 6.45 3.16
CA PHE A 110 3.07 5.42 2.15
C PHE A 110 2.74 4.06 2.77
N GLY A 111 3.45 3.65 3.81
CA GLY A 111 3.16 2.40 4.52
C GLY A 111 1.77 2.37 5.18
N GLN A 112 1.33 3.47 5.78
CA GLN A 112 -0.04 3.61 6.32
C GLN A 112 -1.10 3.54 5.23
N ILE A 113 -0.86 4.20 4.09
CA ILE A 113 -1.74 4.17 2.92
C ILE A 113 -1.89 2.74 2.39
N ILE A 114 -0.80 1.99 2.25
CA ILE A 114 -0.84 0.57 1.84
C ILE A 114 -1.76 -0.23 2.76
N ARG A 115 -1.60 -0.07 4.08
CA ARG A 115 -2.44 -0.78 5.04
C ARG A 115 -3.91 -0.41 4.93
N THR A 116 -4.20 0.87 4.79
CA THR A 116 -5.56 1.37 4.61
C THR A 116 -6.19 0.87 3.31
N ALA A 117 -5.44 0.91 2.22
CA ALA A 117 -5.89 0.48 0.90
C ALA A 117 -6.24 -1.02 0.89
N GLU A 118 -5.40 -1.86 1.49
CA GLU A 118 -5.66 -3.29 1.63
C GLU A 118 -6.93 -3.56 2.45
N CYS A 119 -7.09 -2.90 3.60
CA CYS A 119 -8.27 -3.02 4.43
C CYS A 119 -9.56 -2.56 3.73
N ALA A 120 -9.48 -1.59 2.82
CA ALA A 120 -10.60 -1.09 2.05
C ALA A 120 -10.87 -1.87 0.75
N GLY A 121 -10.08 -2.90 0.44
CA GLY A 121 -10.24 -3.71 -0.77
C GLY A 121 -9.85 -2.96 -2.04
N ILE A 122 -8.85 -2.08 -1.99
CA ILE A 122 -8.28 -1.43 -3.16
C ILE A 122 -7.49 -2.46 -3.99
N ASP A 123 -7.72 -2.51 -5.29
CA ASP A 123 -7.17 -3.52 -6.19
C ASP A 123 -5.70 -3.31 -6.55
N GLY A 124 -5.20 -2.07 -6.43
CA GLY A 124 -3.80 -1.76 -6.69
C GLY A 124 -3.43 -0.32 -6.39
N ILE A 125 -2.12 -0.09 -6.21
CA ILE A 125 -1.56 1.23 -5.94
C ILE A 125 -0.60 1.61 -7.06
N ILE A 126 -0.87 2.75 -7.71
CA ILE A 126 0.00 3.38 -8.70
C ILE A 126 0.77 4.50 -8.02
N TYR A 127 2.08 4.55 -8.18
CA TYR A 127 2.89 5.61 -7.60
C TYR A 127 4.00 6.06 -8.55
N SER A 128 4.48 7.29 -8.35
CA SER A 128 5.52 7.86 -9.20
C SER A 128 6.89 7.31 -8.82
N ARG A 129 7.72 6.93 -9.83
CA ARG A 129 9.12 6.56 -9.63
C ARG A 129 9.95 7.71 -9.05
N HIS A 130 9.61 8.94 -9.41
CA HIS A 130 10.34 10.13 -9.02
C HIS A 130 9.54 10.96 -8.03
N HIS A 131 10.21 11.50 -7.02
CA HIS A 131 9.58 12.31 -5.98
C HIS A 131 8.45 11.59 -5.22
N SER A 132 8.62 10.30 -4.99
CA SER A 132 7.78 9.49 -4.10
C SER A 132 8.68 8.58 -3.27
N ALA A 133 8.20 8.17 -2.11
CA ALA A 133 8.89 7.15 -1.32
C ALA A 133 8.98 5.85 -2.14
N PRO A 134 10.17 5.24 -2.27
CA PRO A 134 10.29 3.93 -2.90
C PRO A 134 9.70 2.85 -2.00
N LEU A 135 9.28 1.72 -2.58
CA LEU A 135 8.93 0.50 -1.83
C LEU A 135 10.22 -0.08 -1.20
N ASN A 136 10.56 0.44 -0.03
CA ASN A 136 11.70 0.02 0.78
C ASN A 136 11.25 -0.67 2.08
N GLU A 137 12.21 -1.17 2.84
CA GLU A 137 11.95 -1.86 4.11
C GLU A 137 11.11 -1.03 5.10
N THR A 138 11.29 0.30 5.14
CA THR A 138 10.49 1.18 5.99
C THR A 138 9.02 1.18 5.61
N VAL A 139 8.72 1.33 4.31
CA VAL A 139 7.34 1.29 3.78
C VAL A 139 6.70 -0.07 4.07
N LEU A 140 7.42 -1.17 3.77
CA LEU A 140 6.93 -2.52 4.03
C LEU A 140 6.69 -2.76 5.51
N GLN A 141 7.60 -2.29 6.36
CA GLN A 141 7.50 -2.41 7.81
C GLN A 141 6.25 -1.70 8.36
N VAL A 142 6.00 -0.48 7.91
CA VAL A 142 4.86 0.34 8.37
C VAL A 142 3.53 -0.24 7.92
N SER A 143 3.48 -0.87 6.76
CA SER A 143 2.25 -1.49 6.22
C SER A 143 1.78 -2.72 7.04
N GLN A 144 2.59 -3.23 7.97
CA GLN A 144 2.26 -4.34 8.87
C GLN A 144 1.82 -5.63 8.15
N GLY A 145 2.40 -5.89 6.98
CA GLY A 145 2.14 -7.07 6.16
C GLY A 145 1.06 -6.89 5.09
N ALA A 146 0.35 -5.77 5.05
CA ALA A 146 -0.67 -5.48 4.05
C ALA A 146 -0.09 -5.46 2.61
N PHE A 147 1.17 -5.06 2.45
CA PHE A 147 1.85 -5.03 1.15
C PHE A 147 1.85 -6.38 0.42
N VAL A 148 1.73 -7.47 1.15
CA VAL A 148 1.76 -8.83 0.60
C VAL A 148 0.59 -9.10 -0.34
N ASN A 149 -0.59 -8.52 -0.04
CA ASN A 149 -1.83 -8.69 -0.81
C ASN A 149 -2.04 -7.58 -1.84
N MET A 150 -1.17 -6.55 -1.85
CA MET A 150 -1.32 -5.40 -2.74
C MET A 150 -0.55 -5.57 -4.05
N LYS A 151 -1.12 -5.05 -5.15
CA LYS A 151 -0.44 -4.85 -6.43
C LYS A 151 0.14 -3.44 -6.47
N PHE A 152 1.39 -3.31 -6.88
CA PHE A 152 2.07 -2.01 -6.99
C PHE A 152 2.52 -1.77 -8.41
N TYR A 153 2.25 -0.57 -8.92
CA TYR A 153 2.62 -0.12 -10.25
C TYR A 153 3.46 1.14 -10.16
N GLU A 154 4.75 1.00 -10.44
CA GLU A 154 5.68 2.14 -10.46
C GLU A 154 5.71 2.77 -11.84
N VAL A 155 5.34 4.05 -11.94
CA VAL A 155 5.23 4.75 -13.21
C VAL A 155 6.11 6.00 -13.25
N THR A 156 6.60 6.36 -14.44
CA THR A 156 7.39 7.58 -14.62
C THR A 156 6.53 8.83 -14.72
N ASN A 157 5.29 8.69 -15.21
CA ASN A 157 4.39 9.81 -15.45
C ASN A 157 2.94 9.47 -15.10
N ILE A 158 2.48 9.97 -13.94
CA ILE A 158 1.11 9.75 -13.44
C ILE A 158 0.07 10.22 -14.46
N ARG A 159 0.22 11.43 -15.05
CA ARG A 159 -0.74 11.95 -16.03
C ARG A 159 -0.94 11.01 -17.22
N ASN A 160 0.15 10.48 -17.76
CA ASN A 160 0.07 9.56 -18.89
C ASN A 160 -0.67 8.27 -18.49
N GLU A 161 -0.44 7.82 -17.26
CA GLU A 161 -1.10 6.63 -16.74
C GLU A 161 -2.59 6.85 -16.50
N LEU A 162 -2.98 7.98 -15.94
CA LEU A 162 -4.40 8.36 -15.82
C LEU A 162 -5.10 8.39 -17.18
N ASN A 163 -4.44 8.92 -18.21
CA ASN A 163 -5.00 8.90 -19.58
C ASN A 163 -5.17 7.49 -20.15
N LYS A 164 -4.31 6.54 -19.81
CA LYS A 164 -4.50 5.12 -20.17
C LYS A 164 -5.67 4.51 -19.39
N LEU A 165 -5.79 4.79 -18.09
CA LEU A 165 -6.92 4.34 -17.28
C LEU A 165 -8.25 4.86 -17.82
N LYS A 166 -8.34 6.12 -18.25
CA LYS A 166 -9.55 6.69 -18.91
C LYS A 166 -9.93 5.93 -20.19
N LYS A 167 -8.95 5.53 -21.00
CA LYS A 167 -9.21 4.69 -22.19
C LYS A 167 -9.74 3.29 -21.83
N ASN A 168 -9.52 2.85 -20.61
CA ASN A 168 -10.02 1.60 -20.03
C ASN A 168 -11.25 1.82 -19.13
N ASN A 169 -11.99 2.90 -19.37
CA ASN A 169 -13.26 3.24 -18.71
C ASN A 169 -13.13 3.49 -17.19
N PHE A 170 -11.99 3.97 -16.72
CA PHE A 170 -11.86 4.44 -15.33
C PHE A 170 -12.31 5.89 -15.19
N TRP A 171 -13.10 6.16 -14.18
CA TRP A 171 -13.34 7.50 -13.67
C TRP A 171 -12.19 7.91 -12.75
N ILE A 172 -11.67 9.11 -12.95
CA ILE A 172 -10.53 9.62 -12.17
C ILE A 172 -11.04 10.65 -11.17
N VAL A 173 -10.87 10.37 -9.89
CA VAL A 173 -11.29 11.24 -8.77
C VAL A 173 -10.06 11.76 -8.06
N GLY A 174 -9.79 13.07 -8.14
CA GLY A 174 -8.70 13.72 -7.41
C GLY A 174 -9.19 14.21 -6.04
N LEU A 175 -8.49 13.85 -4.96
CA LEU A 175 -8.77 14.38 -3.62
C LEU A 175 -7.95 15.65 -3.39
N GLU A 176 -8.60 16.81 -3.47
CA GLU A 176 -7.96 18.12 -3.37
C GLU A 176 -8.92 19.14 -2.74
N ASN A 177 -8.37 20.04 -1.91
CA ASN A 177 -9.15 21.13 -1.36
C ASN A 177 -9.15 22.31 -2.33
N SER A 178 -10.18 22.41 -3.18
CA SER A 178 -10.34 23.48 -4.15
C SER A 178 -11.78 24.03 -4.17
N ILE A 179 -11.95 25.23 -4.72
CA ILE A 179 -13.25 25.94 -4.77
C ILE A 179 -14.29 25.14 -5.58
N ASP A 180 -13.86 24.47 -6.65
CA ASP A 180 -14.74 23.71 -7.54
C ASP A 180 -14.92 22.24 -7.11
N ALA A 181 -14.35 21.84 -5.97
CA ALA A 181 -14.42 20.48 -5.49
C ALA A 181 -15.79 20.17 -4.90
N LYS A 182 -16.28 18.97 -5.20
CA LYS A 182 -17.52 18.44 -4.60
C LYS A 182 -17.20 17.76 -3.26
N PRO A 183 -18.12 17.78 -2.28
CA PRO A 183 -17.95 16.94 -1.10
C PRO A 183 -17.70 15.48 -1.49
N TRP A 184 -16.71 14.86 -0.89
CA TRP A 184 -16.25 13.51 -1.20
C TRP A 184 -17.38 12.47 -1.20
N TYR A 185 -18.34 12.59 -0.32
CA TYR A 185 -19.52 11.72 -0.19
C TYR A 185 -20.58 11.94 -1.26
N SER A 186 -20.50 13.01 -2.05
CA SER A 186 -21.42 13.31 -3.17
C SER A 186 -20.94 12.80 -4.52
N ILE A 187 -19.77 12.19 -4.57
CA ILE A 187 -19.19 11.58 -5.77
C ILE A 187 -19.54 10.08 -5.76
N GLU A 188 -19.90 9.57 -6.92
CA GLU A 188 -20.14 8.15 -7.10
C GLU A 188 -18.81 7.43 -7.41
N TYR A 189 -18.46 6.43 -6.57
CA TYR A 189 -17.28 5.60 -6.71
C TYR A 189 -17.65 4.21 -7.23
N SER A 190 -18.48 4.18 -8.27
CA SER A 190 -18.91 2.91 -8.89
C SER A 190 -18.03 2.51 -10.05
N ASP A 191 -18.15 1.25 -10.41
CA ASP A 191 -17.44 0.63 -11.53
C ASP A 191 -15.92 0.77 -11.41
N ARG A 192 -15.25 1.23 -12.47
CA ARG A 192 -13.81 1.42 -12.49
C ARG A 192 -13.45 2.83 -12.02
N THR A 193 -12.92 2.95 -10.83
CA THR A 193 -12.52 4.24 -10.24
C THR A 193 -11.03 4.24 -9.91
N ALA A 194 -10.35 5.36 -10.22
CA ALA A 194 -8.99 5.63 -9.75
C ALA A 194 -9.01 6.89 -8.88
N ILE A 195 -8.68 6.73 -7.59
CA ILE A 195 -8.63 7.81 -6.61
C ILE A 195 -7.21 8.34 -6.56
N VAL A 196 -7.02 9.63 -6.83
CA VAL A 196 -5.72 10.30 -6.83
C VAL A 196 -5.57 11.10 -5.54
N VAL A 197 -4.48 10.88 -4.82
CA VAL A 197 -4.09 11.66 -3.65
C VAL A 197 -2.72 12.30 -3.87
N GLY A 198 -2.58 13.54 -3.43
CA GLY A 198 -1.37 14.32 -3.62
C GLY A 198 -0.42 14.27 -2.42
N SER A 199 0.72 14.99 -2.55
CA SER A 199 1.70 15.14 -1.49
C SER A 199 1.20 16.05 -0.36
N GLU A 200 1.79 15.88 0.82
CA GLU A 200 1.54 16.79 1.95
C GLU A 200 1.95 18.23 1.61
N GLY A 201 1.07 19.16 1.92
CA GLY A 201 1.29 20.61 1.75
C GLY A 201 1.22 21.14 0.31
N ARG A 202 1.50 20.31 -0.71
CA ARG A 202 1.44 20.74 -2.13
C ARG A 202 0.23 20.19 -2.89
N GLY A 203 -0.43 19.18 -2.34
CA GLY A 203 -1.57 18.51 -2.99
C GLY A 203 -1.20 17.80 -4.28
N ILE A 204 -2.18 17.63 -5.15
CA ILE A 204 -2.03 17.02 -6.48
C ILE A 204 -1.43 18.04 -7.45
N ARG A 205 -0.43 17.63 -8.25
CA ARG A 205 0.15 18.50 -9.27
C ARG A 205 -0.92 18.98 -10.26
N LYS A 206 -0.88 20.27 -10.63
CA LYS A 206 -1.86 20.90 -11.53
C LYS A 206 -2.16 20.05 -12.79
N LYS A 207 -1.12 19.61 -13.51
CA LYS A 207 -1.31 18.78 -14.72
C LYS A 207 -1.92 17.40 -14.47
N VAL A 208 -1.82 16.87 -13.26
CA VAL A 208 -2.48 15.61 -12.84
C VAL A 208 -3.92 15.92 -12.48
N LEU A 209 -4.17 16.99 -11.72
CA LEU A 209 -5.50 17.43 -11.33
C LEU A 209 -6.38 17.76 -12.54
N GLU A 210 -5.83 18.44 -13.57
CA GLU A 210 -6.50 18.72 -14.84
C GLU A 210 -6.93 17.45 -15.62
N THR A 211 -6.38 16.29 -15.25
CA THR A 211 -6.75 15.00 -15.88
C THR A 211 -7.90 14.31 -15.12
N CYS A 212 -8.20 14.74 -13.89
CA CYS A 212 -9.29 14.16 -13.10
C CYS A 212 -10.65 14.53 -13.72
N ASP A 213 -11.59 13.60 -13.65
CA ASP A 213 -12.98 13.80 -14.07
C ASP A 213 -13.78 14.49 -12.97
N PHE A 214 -13.45 14.19 -11.72
CA PHE A 214 -14.05 14.78 -10.53
C PHE A 214 -12.97 15.22 -9.56
N ILE A 215 -13.24 16.30 -8.85
CA ILE A 215 -12.44 16.77 -7.72
C ILE A 215 -13.27 16.62 -6.46
N ALA A 216 -12.79 15.81 -5.53
CA ALA A 216 -13.39 15.55 -4.24
C ALA A 216 -12.72 16.41 -3.17
N THR A 217 -13.48 16.93 -2.22
CA THR A 217 -12.94 17.58 -1.01
C THR A 217 -13.53 16.96 0.25
N ILE A 218 -12.73 16.90 1.31
CA ILE A 218 -13.21 16.59 2.66
C ILE A 218 -13.50 17.92 3.35
N PRO A 219 -14.78 18.25 3.66
CA PRO A 219 -15.11 19.51 4.30
C PRO A 219 -14.45 19.64 5.68
N MET A 220 -13.72 20.72 5.90
CA MET A 220 -13.08 21.04 7.17
C MET A 220 -13.91 22.03 7.96
N GLN A 221 -14.06 21.82 9.25
CA GLN A 221 -14.81 22.71 10.18
C GLN A 221 -13.88 23.44 11.14
N GLY A 222 -12.61 23.05 11.21
CA GLY A 222 -11.62 23.63 12.10
C GLY A 222 -10.81 24.75 11.46
N ILE A 223 -9.84 25.26 12.21
CA ILE A 223 -8.86 26.24 11.72
C ILE A 223 -7.87 25.61 10.73
N THR A 224 -7.51 24.36 10.98
CA THR A 224 -6.62 23.59 10.10
C THR A 224 -7.38 23.22 8.83
N ASN A 225 -6.81 23.52 7.67
CA ASN A 225 -7.46 23.38 6.36
C ASN A 225 -7.04 22.13 5.57
N SER A 226 -6.27 21.23 6.17
CA SER A 226 -5.82 19.99 5.54
C SER A 226 -5.68 18.86 6.56
N LEU A 227 -5.80 17.63 6.09
CA LEU A 227 -5.49 16.40 6.82
C LEU A 227 -4.13 15.88 6.38
N ASN A 228 -3.50 15.06 7.24
CA ASN A 228 -2.41 14.18 6.81
C ASN A 228 -2.89 13.31 5.64
N VAL A 229 -2.03 13.07 4.66
CA VAL A 229 -2.40 12.33 3.43
C VAL A 229 -2.91 10.91 3.71
N GLY A 230 -2.36 10.21 4.70
CA GLY A 230 -2.85 8.90 5.11
C GLY A 230 -4.27 8.96 5.70
N ALA A 231 -4.56 9.99 6.52
CA ALA A 231 -5.89 10.22 7.08
C ALA A 231 -6.91 10.58 5.99
N ALA A 232 -6.54 11.49 5.08
CA ALA A 232 -7.38 11.87 3.95
C ALA A 232 -7.67 10.66 3.03
N THR A 233 -6.64 9.86 2.75
CA THR A 233 -6.79 8.61 1.98
C THR A 233 -7.75 7.65 2.68
N SER A 234 -7.62 7.47 4.01
CA SER A 234 -8.51 6.58 4.76
C SER A 234 -9.97 7.00 4.61
N ALA A 235 -10.25 8.28 4.70
CA ALA A 235 -11.61 8.79 4.57
C ALA A 235 -12.22 8.43 3.21
N ILE A 236 -11.52 8.75 2.10
CA ILE A 236 -12.08 8.58 0.75
C ILE A 236 -12.17 7.10 0.32
N VAL A 237 -11.19 6.26 0.66
CA VAL A 237 -11.23 4.84 0.26
C VAL A 237 -12.29 4.06 1.03
N PHE A 238 -12.56 4.41 2.30
CA PHE A 238 -13.66 3.79 3.05
C PHE A 238 -15.03 4.31 2.63
N GLU A 239 -15.15 5.53 2.12
CA GLU A 239 -16.38 5.99 1.47
C GLU A 239 -16.63 5.20 0.17
N SER A 240 -15.61 4.99 -0.65
CA SER A 240 -15.70 4.13 -1.84
C SER A 240 -16.17 2.72 -1.45
N LEU A 241 -15.59 2.13 -0.40
CA LEU A 241 -16.02 0.83 0.11
C LEU A 241 -17.47 0.84 0.59
N ARG A 242 -17.88 1.87 1.36
CA ARG A 242 -19.27 2.00 1.83
C ARG A 242 -20.26 1.96 0.67
N GLN A 243 -20.00 2.73 -0.39
CA GLN A 243 -20.86 2.76 -1.57
C GLN A 243 -20.91 1.40 -2.29
N LYS A 244 -19.79 0.70 -2.39
CA LYS A 244 -19.74 -0.67 -2.96
C LYS A 244 -20.55 -1.68 -2.16
N LEU A 245 -20.53 -1.55 -0.82
CA LEU A 245 -21.31 -2.44 0.06
C LEU A 245 -22.81 -2.19 0.01
N GLU A 246 -23.25 -0.95 -0.24
CA GLU A 246 -24.67 -0.61 -0.38
C GLU A 246 -25.29 -1.04 -1.71
N LYS A 247 -24.46 -1.28 -2.75
CA LYS A 247 -24.92 -1.76 -4.07
C LYS A 247 -25.06 -3.29 -4.15
N LYS A 248 -24.56 -4.03 -3.15
CA LYS A 248 -24.69 -5.49 -3.04
C LYS A 248 -25.93 -5.88 -2.23
#